data_1c7904e0d34e52f2cd3f9cc8e703d553
#
_entry.id   1c7904e0d34e52f2cd3f9cc8e703d553
#
_cell.length_a   1.000
_cell.length_b   1.000
_cell.length_c   1.000
_cell.angle_alpha   90.00
_cell.angle_beta   90.00
_cell.angle_gamma   90.00
#
_symmetry.space_group_name_H-M   'P 1'
#
loop_
_entity.id
_entity.type
_entity.pdbx_description
1 polymer ?
#
loop_
_entity_poly.entity_id
_entity_poly.type
_entity_poly.pdbx_seq_one_letter_code
_entity_poly.pdbx_strand_id
1 'polypeptide(L)'
;MVRPAPRPRTRRLVWSDHTRYCGLSTGKGHGIDTATTATPTPARAWRLVLERIERDLLDGVLAPGDRLSSERELATQLGVGRSSVREALRVLEVMGLIRTGTGSGPSSGAIIIATPQGGMSALLRLQVAAHGFPLDDVVRTRLVLETAVVTELATAPAPATATTPAPVEPSAPPLAAARATLRAMDATDLTAAEFLALDAQLHLALAEASGNTVIAAMMAGLRTSIESYVQAGATALSDWDATAHRLRHEHHAIIDAIDARDADTARDLIHHHI
;
A
#
# COMPACT_ATOMS: atom_id res chain seq x y z
N MET A 1 -0.81 18.96 39.03
CA MET A 1 0.34 18.24 38.40
C MET A 1 0.00 16.76 38.35
N VAL A 2 -0.57 16.29 37.23
CA VAL A 2 -1.00 14.92 37.05
C VAL A 2 0.04 14.23 36.14
N ARG A 3 0.65 13.16 36.63
CA ARG A 3 1.61 12.34 35.88
C ARG A 3 0.89 11.56 34.77
N PRO A 4 1.41 11.49 33.53
CA PRO A 4 0.83 10.66 32.49
C PRO A 4 1.07 9.17 32.79
N ALA A 5 0.06 8.35 32.46
CA ALA A 5 0.05 6.89 32.63
C ALA A 5 1.05 6.20 31.69
N PRO A 6 1.62 5.05 32.07
CA PRO A 6 2.56 4.30 31.23
C PRO A 6 1.87 3.64 30.03
N ARG A 7 2.52 3.72 28.86
CA ARG A 7 2.08 3.12 27.61
C ARG A 7 2.09 1.58 27.70
N PRO A 8 1.14 0.87 27.06
CA PRO A 8 1.11 -0.59 27.07
C PRO A 8 2.28 -1.17 26.26
N ARG A 9 2.92 -2.19 26.82
CA ARG A 9 4.00 -2.95 26.18
C ARG A 9 3.43 -3.78 25.03
N THR A 10 3.82 -3.46 23.79
CA THR A 10 3.58 -4.30 22.62
C THR A 10 4.37 -5.62 22.73
N ARG A 11 3.69 -6.74 22.53
CA ARG A 11 4.28 -8.08 22.46
C ARG A 11 5.25 -8.14 21.27
N ARG A 12 6.51 -8.43 21.56
CA ARG A 12 7.51 -8.81 20.57
C ARG A 12 7.10 -10.11 19.89
N LEU A 13 6.83 -10.06 18.58
CA LEU A 13 6.88 -11.25 17.74
C LEU A 13 8.35 -11.60 17.53
N VAL A 14 8.77 -12.73 18.10
CA VAL A 14 10.11 -13.29 17.91
C VAL A 14 10.14 -14.00 16.56
N TRP A 15 10.80 -13.43 15.59
CA TRP A 15 11.18 -14.15 14.36
C TRP A 15 12.44 -14.95 14.68
N SER A 16 12.35 -16.26 14.55
CA SER A 16 13.49 -17.17 14.71
C SER A 16 14.44 -17.03 13.54
N ASP A 17 15.72 -16.81 13.87
CA ASP A 17 16.87 -16.80 12.98
C ASP A 17 16.92 -18.02 12.04
N HIS A 18 16.95 -17.77 10.74
CA HIS A 18 17.43 -18.71 9.74
C HIS A 18 18.57 -18.08 8.96
N THR A 19 19.74 -17.91 9.61
CA THR A 19 21.01 -17.66 8.91
C THR A 19 21.97 -18.81 9.20
N ARG A 20 21.99 -19.81 8.33
CA ARG A 20 23.15 -20.71 8.13
C ARG A 20 23.34 -20.90 6.66
N TYR A 21 24.30 -20.18 6.11
CA TYR A 21 25.19 -20.62 5.03
C TYR A 21 26.30 -19.56 4.88
N CYS A 22 27.49 -19.87 5.33
CA CYS A 22 28.70 -19.71 4.54
C CYS A 22 29.91 -20.32 5.23
N GLY A 23 30.60 -21.15 4.50
CA GLY A 23 31.76 -21.92 4.91
C GLY A 23 33.01 -21.06 5.10
N LEU A 24 33.83 -21.54 6.01
CA LEU A 24 35.16 -21.06 6.35
C LEU A 24 36.15 -21.22 5.19
N SER A 25 36.88 -20.15 4.90
CA SER A 25 38.19 -20.25 4.25
C SER A 25 39.19 -19.45 5.07
N THR A 26 40.15 -20.15 5.65
CA THR A 26 41.29 -19.59 6.38
C THR A 26 42.35 -19.14 5.40
N GLY A 27 42.68 -17.85 5.44
CA GLY A 27 43.86 -17.26 4.75
C GLY A 27 44.55 -16.27 5.65
N LYS A 28 45.78 -16.63 6.09
CA LYS A 28 46.72 -15.75 6.77
C LYS A 28 47.28 -14.70 5.80
N GLY A 29 47.45 -13.47 6.27
CA GLY A 29 48.27 -12.48 5.56
C GLY A 29 48.19 -11.07 6.11
N HIS A 30 49.26 -10.64 6.69
CA HIS A 30 49.68 -9.31 7.10
C HIS A 30 49.20 -8.14 6.23
N GLY A 31 48.80 -7.06 6.87
CA GLY A 31 48.72 -5.74 6.27
C GLY A 31 47.93 -4.79 7.19
N ILE A 32 48.66 -3.94 7.94
CA ILE A 32 48.03 -2.80 8.62
C ILE A 32 47.71 -1.78 7.54
N ASP A 33 46.59 -1.90 6.91
CA ASP A 33 46.06 -0.86 6.04
C ASP A 33 45.30 0.17 6.90
N THR A 34 45.92 1.34 6.98
CA THR A 34 45.28 2.58 7.42
C THR A 34 44.05 2.78 6.53
N ALA A 35 42.86 2.47 7.07
CA ALA A 35 41.61 2.71 6.39
C ALA A 35 41.48 4.21 6.12
N THR A 36 41.90 4.63 4.93
CA THR A 36 41.51 5.91 4.36
C THR A 36 40.01 5.85 4.21
N THR A 37 39.26 6.58 5.05
CA THR A 37 37.82 6.78 4.94
C THR A 37 37.56 7.52 3.64
N ALA A 38 37.50 6.77 2.54
CA ALA A 38 37.09 7.30 1.25
C ALA A 38 35.69 7.87 1.37
N THR A 39 35.52 9.15 1.07
CA THR A 39 34.23 9.80 0.98
C THR A 39 33.37 8.98 0.03
N PRO A 40 32.15 8.50 0.45
CA PRO A 40 31.32 7.67 -0.38
C PRO A 40 30.96 8.40 -1.68
N THR A 41 30.98 7.67 -2.80
CA THR A 41 30.51 8.22 -4.08
C THR A 41 29.07 8.72 -3.94
N PRO A 42 28.66 9.77 -4.67
CA PRO A 42 27.28 10.30 -4.58
C PRO A 42 26.19 9.23 -4.68
N ALA A 43 26.34 8.25 -5.59
CA ALA A 43 25.43 7.13 -5.75
C ALA A 43 25.33 6.20 -4.52
N ARG A 44 26.33 6.19 -3.65
CA ARG A 44 26.32 5.41 -2.40
C ARG A 44 25.87 6.26 -1.22
N ALA A 45 26.12 7.55 -1.26
CA ALA A 45 25.86 8.46 -0.15
C ALA A 45 24.37 8.63 0.16
N TRP A 46 23.49 8.76 -0.86
CA TRP A 46 22.05 8.87 -0.63
C TRP A 46 21.45 7.58 -0.07
N ARG A 47 21.98 6.40 -0.46
CA ARG A 47 21.55 5.11 0.10
C ARG A 47 21.84 5.01 1.59
N LEU A 48 23.00 5.49 2.05
CA LEU A 48 23.32 5.54 3.49
C LEU A 48 22.28 6.35 4.29
N VAL A 49 21.77 7.42 3.68
CA VAL A 49 20.70 8.21 4.31
C VAL A 49 19.38 7.40 4.41
N LEU A 50 19.00 6.71 3.33
CA LEU A 50 17.81 5.85 3.34
C LEU A 50 17.94 4.73 4.37
N GLU A 51 19.04 3.99 4.34
CA GLU A 51 19.31 2.89 5.28
C GLU A 51 19.32 3.34 6.74
N ARG A 52 19.78 4.56 7.00
CA ARG A 52 19.73 5.14 8.34
C ARG A 52 18.28 5.43 8.77
N ILE A 53 17.49 6.08 7.93
CA ILE A 53 16.10 6.41 8.23
C ILE A 53 15.27 5.14 8.37
N GLU A 54 15.47 4.15 7.51
CA GLU A 54 14.83 2.83 7.61
C GLU A 54 15.13 2.17 8.95
N ARG A 55 16.38 2.15 9.36
CA ARG A 55 16.80 1.61 10.66
C ARG A 55 16.15 2.35 11.82
N ASP A 56 16.16 3.68 11.79
CA ASP A 56 15.56 4.50 12.84
C ASP A 56 14.03 4.27 12.96
N LEU A 57 13.34 3.97 11.83
CA LEU A 57 11.94 3.55 11.81
C LEU A 57 11.75 2.14 12.40
N LEU A 58 12.60 1.18 12.00
CA LEU A 58 12.53 -0.20 12.50
C LEU A 58 12.84 -0.29 14.00
N ASP A 59 13.78 0.50 14.47
CA ASP A 59 14.16 0.57 15.88
C ASP A 59 13.20 1.41 16.74
N GLY A 60 12.19 2.04 16.11
CA GLY A 60 11.21 2.89 16.78
C GLY A 60 11.79 4.22 17.28
N VAL A 61 12.95 4.62 16.79
CA VAL A 61 13.56 5.94 17.05
C VAL A 61 12.76 7.02 16.31
N LEU A 62 12.22 6.70 15.14
CA LEU A 62 11.32 7.52 14.35
C LEU A 62 9.95 6.85 14.23
N ALA A 63 8.90 7.65 14.25
CA ALA A 63 7.52 7.21 14.07
C ALA A 63 6.75 8.19 13.16
N PRO A 64 5.58 7.80 12.61
CA PRO A 64 4.69 8.71 11.90
C PRO A 64 4.36 9.95 12.75
N GLY A 65 4.50 11.13 12.17
CA GLY A 65 4.38 12.42 12.84
C GLY A 65 5.70 13.02 13.32
N ASP A 66 6.76 12.22 13.42
CA ASP A 66 8.06 12.72 13.85
C ASP A 66 8.76 13.53 12.73
N ARG A 67 9.59 14.46 13.18
CA ARG A 67 10.44 15.25 12.28
C ARG A 67 11.78 14.58 12.10
N LEU A 68 12.25 14.55 10.86
CA LEU A 68 13.63 14.22 10.57
C LEU A 68 14.55 15.36 11.03
N SER A 69 15.79 14.99 11.39
CA SER A 69 16.87 15.96 11.59
C SER A 69 17.06 16.81 10.33
N SER A 70 17.56 18.03 10.50
CA SER A 70 17.80 18.93 9.36
C SER A 70 18.80 18.31 8.36
N GLU A 71 18.71 18.73 7.07
CA GLU A 71 19.67 18.29 6.03
C GLU A 71 21.12 18.47 6.48
N ARG A 72 21.42 19.53 7.21
CA ARG A 72 22.78 19.80 7.73
C ARG A 72 23.19 18.79 8.79
N GLU A 73 22.32 18.49 9.72
CA GLU A 73 22.57 17.55 10.81
C GLU A 73 22.73 16.12 10.27
N LEU A 74 21.81 15.68 9.39
CA LEU A 74 21.92 14.38 8.72
C LEU A 74 23.23 14.25 7.94
N ALA A 75 23.61 15.30 7.19
CA ALA A 75 24.85 15.31 6.43
C ALA A 75 26.07 15.17 7.37
N THR A 76 26.06 15.86 8.51
CA THR A 76 27.14 15.79 9.50
C THR A 76 27.19 14.43 10.20
N GLN A 77 26.05 13.89 10.62
CA GLN A 77 25.95 12.60 11.32
C GLN A 77 26.41 11.43 10.46
N LEU A 78 26.11 11.50 9.16
CA LEU A 78 26.38 10.41 8.22
C LEU A 78 27.69 10.60 7.41
N GLY A 79 28.37 11.74 7.56
CA GLY A 79 29.57 12.02 6.79
C GLY A 79 29.35 12.14 5.28
N VAL A 80 28.14 12.59 4.86
CA VAL A 80 27.76 12.72 3.45
C VAL A 80 27.51 14.17 3.05
N GLY A 81 27.46 14.44 1.74
CA GLY A 81 27.13 15.76 1.23
C GLY A 81 25.66 16.11 1.43
N ARG A 82 25.33 17.39 1.64
CA ARG A 82 23.94 17.88 1.73
C ARG A 82 23.11 17.56 0.48
N SER A 83 23.74 17.56 -0.70
CA SER A 83 23.08 17.18 -1.96
C SER A 83 22.55 15.73 -1.90
N SER A 84 23.35 14.81 -1.35
CA SER A 84 22.95 13.41 -1.20
C SER A 84 21.82 13.24 -0.17
N VAL A 85 21.83 14.02 0.91
CA VAL A 85 20.71 14.05 1.87
C VAL A 85 19.43 14.54 1.18
N ARG A 86 19.52 15.65 0.44
CA ARG A 86 18.38 16.21 -0.28
C ARG A 86 17.82 15.26 -1.30
N GLU A 87 18.66 14.53 -2.02
CA GLU A 87 18.25 13.51 -2.97
C GLU A 87 17.52 12.36 -2.26
N ALA A 88 18.06 11.86 -1.15
CA ALA A 88 17.40 10.84 -0.33
C ALA A 88 16.02 11.30 0.18
N LEU A 89 15.92 12.53 0.67
CA LEU A 89 14.63 13.07 1.13
C LEU A 89 13.62 13.19 -0.02
N ARG A 90 14.04 13.56 -1.23
CA ARG A 90 13.17 13.57 -2.41
C ARG A 90 12.67 12.16 -2.76
N VAL A 91 13.53 11.16 -2.70
CA VAL A 91 13.13 9.76 -2.91
C VAL A 91 12.10 9.33 -1.87
N LEU A 92 12.34 9.61 -0.59
CA LEU A 92 11.39 9.28 0.49
C LEU A 92 10.05 10.01 0.32
N GLU A 93 10.07 11.25 -0.17
CA GLU A 93 8.85 12.02 -0.45
C GLU A 93 8.05 11.43 -1.62
N VAL A 94 8.72 11.05 -2.71
CA VAL A 94 8.09 10.34 -3.85
C VAL A 94 7.54 8.98 -3.41
N MET A 95 8.22 8.30 -2.50
CA MET A 95 7.75 7.04 -1.90
C MET A 95 6.59 7.23 -0.91
N GLY A 96 6.19 8.47 -0.61
CA GLY A 96 5.09 8.76 0.32
C GLY A 96 5.41 8.49 1.79
N LEU A 97 6.70 8.40 2.13
CA LEU A 97 7.16 8.15 3.50
C LEU A 97 7.35 9.44 4.31
N ILE A 98 7.63 10.54 3.63
CA ILE A 98 7.78 11.85 4.25
C ILE A 98 7.01 12.92 3.46
N ARG A 99 6.76 14.04 4.13
CA ARG A 99 6.31 15.29 3.50
C ARG A 99 7.28 16.39 3.88
N THR A 100 7.78 17.13 2.89
CA THR A 100 8.63 18.30 3.12
C THR A 100 7.79 19.56 3.21
N GLY A 101 8.02 20.35 4.27
CA GLY A 101 7.43 21.68 4.45
C GLY A 101 8.46 22.76 4.14
N THR A 102 8.12 23.71 3.23
CA THR A 102 8.94 24.87 2.91
C THR A 102 8.72 25.99 3.94
N GLY A 103 9.77 26.70 4.32
CA GLY A 103 9.71 27.84 5.25
C GLY A 103 10.64 27.71 6.45
N SER A 104 10.66 28.73 7.31
CA SER A 104 11.46 28.76 8.54
C SER A 104 10.61 28.61 9.81
N GLY A 105 9.34 28.23 9.68
CA GLY A 105 8.39 28.10 10.80
C GLY A 105 8.40 26.70 11.45
N PRO A 106 7.55 26.50 12.47
CA PRO A 106 7.40 25.22 13.16
C PRO A 106 6.98 24.05 12.24
N SER A 107 6.48 24.33 11.03
CA SER A 107 6.08 23.35 10.02
C SER A 107 7.14 23.09 8.94
N SER A 108 8.32 23.75 9.02
CA SER A 108 9.41 23.53 8.05
C SER A 108 10.18 22.22 8.35
N GLY A 109 10.73 21.61 7.31
CA GLY A 109 11.49 20.37 7.40
C GLY A 109 10.69 19.13 6.93
N ALA A 110 11.31 17.97 7.01
CA ALA A 110 10.71 16.71 6.61
C ALA A 110 10.02 16.03 7.80
N ILE A 111 8.78 15.58 7.61
CA ILE A 111 7.95 14.87 8.61
C ILE A 111 7.62 13.49 8.06
N ILE A 112 7.75 12.46 8.90
CA ILE A 112 7.31 11.10 8.58
C ILE A 112 5.78 11.08 8.49
N ILE A 113 5.24 10.64 7.36
CA ILE A 113 3.78 10.57 7.15
C ILE A 113 3.25 9.13 7.03
N ALA A 114 4.09 8.19 6.67
CA ALA A 114 3.75 6.76 6.53
C ALA A 114 2.34 6.53 5.93
N THR A 115 2.06 7.19 4.81
CA THR A 115 0.87 6.90 4.00
C THR A 115 1.24 5.90 2.91
N PRO A 116 0.96 4.60 3.09
CA PRO A 116 1.47 3.55 2.18
C PRO A 116 0.90 3.66 0.77
N GLN A 117 -0.24 4.33 0.60
CA GLN A 117 -1.03 4.29 -0.64
C GLN A 117 -0.40 5.03 -1.83
N GLY A 118 0.37 6.11 -1.61
CA GLY A 118 0.86 6.93 -2.73
C GLY A 118 2.04 6.31 -3.48
N GLY A 119 3.13 6.03 -2.78
CA GLY A 119 4.39 5.60 -3.39
C GLY A 119 4.34 4.18 -3.96
N MET A 120 3.77 3.22 -3.21
CA MET A 120 3.67 1.83 -3.65
C MET A 120 2.76 1.69 -4.87
N SER A 121 1.59 2.33 -4.86
CA SER A 121 0.67 2.32 -6.00
C SER A 121 1.28 2.96 -7.25
N ALA A 122 2.02 4.07 -7.10
CA ALA A 122 2.70 4.72 -8.21
C ALA A 122 3.80 3.84 -8.80
N LEU A 123 4.59 3.17 -7.95
CA LEU A 123 5.64 2.26 -8.39
C LEU A 123 5.06 1.06 -9.14
N LEU A 124 4.03 0.39 -8.58
CA LEU A 124 3.35 -0.72 -9.23
C LEU A 124 2.80 -0.32 -10.60
N ARG A 125 2.08 0.81 -10.69
CA ARG A 125 1.55 1.32 -11.95
C ARG A 125 2.64 1.55 -13.00
N LEU A 126 3.76 2.16 -12.62
CA LEU A 126 4.89 2.38 -13.53
C LEU A 126 5.53 1.07 -13.98
N GLN A 127 5.69 0.09 -13.08
CA GLN A 127 6.25 -1.21 -13.40
C GLN A 127 5.35 -1.99 -14.38
N VAL A 128 4.04 -1.96 -14.17
CA VAL A 128 3.11 -2.60 -15.10
C VAL A 128 3.10 -1.87 -16.46
N ALA A 129 3.06 -0.53 -16.45
CA ALA A 129 3.12 0.26 -17.69
C ALA A 129 4.41 0.03 -18.49
N ALA A 130 5.51 -0.24 -17.79
CA ALA A 130 6.79 -0.60 -18.40
C ALA A 130 6.88 -2.09 -18.82
N HIS A 131 5.77 -2.85 -18.76
CA HIS A 131 5.73 -4.31 -19.00
C HIS A 131 6.68 -5.10 -18.07
N GLY A 132 6.96 -4.58 -16.87
CA GLY A 132 7.79 -5.24 -15.87
C GLY A 132 7.14 -6.48 -15.26
N PHE A 133 5.80 -6.62 -15.38
CA PHE A 133 5.04 -7.78 -14.94
C PHE A 133 4.23 -8.38 -16.09
N PRO A 134 4.24 -9.72 -16.27
CA PRO A 134 3.32 -10.39 -17.17
C PRO A 134 1.86 -10.16 -16.76
N LEU A 135 0.98 -9.97 -17.74
CA LEU A 135 -0.43 -9.74 -17.49
C LEU A 135 -1.08 -10.88 -16.69
N ASP A 136 -0.76 -12.12 -17.03
CA ASP A 136 -1.28 -13.30 -16.31
C ASP A 136 -0.92 -13.28 -14.82
N ASP A 137 0.26 -12.74 -14.47
CA ASP A 137 0.66 -12.62 -13.07
C ASP A 137 -0.11 -11.50 -12.36
N VAL A 138 -0.44 -10.42 -13.08
CA VAL A 138 -1.30 -9.34 -12.56
C VAL A 138 -2.70 -9.88 -12.27
N VAL A 139 -3.30 -10.63 -13.21
CA VAL A 139 -4.64 -11.22 -13.05
C VAL A 139 -4.65 -12.24 -11.91
N ARG A 140 -3.66 -13.13 -11.84
CA ARG A 140 -3.55 -14.10 -10.72
C ARG A 140 -3.37 -13.42 -9.38
N THR A 141 -2.57 -12.34 -9.33
CA THR A 141 -2.39 -11.56 -8.09
C THR A 141 -3.71 -10.90 -7.68
N ARG A 142 -4.43 -10.32 -8.62
CA ARG A 142 -5.77 -9.79 -8.40
C ARG A 142 -6.69 -10.85 -7.79
N LEU A 143 -6.76 -12.03 -8.41
CA LEU A 143 -7.60 -13.12 -7.94
C LEU A 143 -7.30 -13.51 -6.48
N VAL A 144 -6.01 -13.65 -6.13
CA VAL A 144 -5.59 -13.98 -4.75
C VAL A 144 -6.01 -12.89 -3.77
N LEU A 145 -5.75 -11.61 -4.10
CA LEU A 145 -6.06 -10.49 -3.20
C LEU A 145 -7.57 -10.31 -3.02
N GLU A 146 -8.34 -10.36 -4.08
CA GLU A 146 -9.78 -10.13 -4.02
C GLU A 146 -10.53 -11.30 -3.37
N THR A 147 -10.07 -12.53 -3.60
CA THR A 147 -10.60 -13.70 -2.86
C THR A 147 -10.40 -13.54 -1.34
N ALA A 148 -9.22 -13.08 -0.92
CA ALA A 148 -8.96 -12.81 0.49
C ALA A 148 -9.85 -11.68 1.03
N VAL A 149 -10.00 -10.58 0.26
CA VAL A 149 -10.83 -9.42 0.62
C VAL A 149 -12.28 -9.82 0.86
N VAL A 150 -12.93 -10.50 -0.09
CA VAL A 150 -14.36 -10.84 0.06
C VAL A 150 -14.59 -11.85 1.19
N THR A 151 -13.64 -12.77 1.39
CA THR A 151 -13.69 -13.72 2.50
C THR A 151 -13.59 -13.00 3.85
N GLU A 152 -12.66 -12.05 3.98
CA GLU A 152 -12.48 -11.24 5.18
C GLU A 152 -13.72 -10.38 5.46
N LEU A 153 -14.28 -9.73 4.45
CA LEU A 153 -15.50 -8.93 4.57
C LEU A 153 -16.70 -9.76 5.01
N ALA A 154 -16.87 -10.97 4.45
CA ALA A 154 -17.96 -11.86 4.83
C ALA A 154 -17.80 -12.47 6.24
N THR A 155 -16.56 -12.61 6.73
CA THR A 155 -16.28 -13.14 8.07
C THR A 155 -16.18 -12.06 9.15
N ALA A 156 -16.05 -10.78 8.77
CA ALA A 156 -15.91 -9.68 9.72
C ALA A 156 -17.09 -9.66 10.72
N PRO A 157 -16.84 -9.46 12.03
CA PRO A 157 -17.92 -9.35 13.00
C PRO A 157 -18.84 -8.17 12.65
N ALA A 158 -20.14 -8.32 12.92
CA ALA A 158 -21.08 -7.20 12.76
C ALA A 158 -20.54 -6.00 13.55
N PRO A 159 -20.67 -4.77 13.02
CA PRO A 159 -20.34 -3.59 13.80
C PRO A 159 -21.14 -3.68 15.10
N ALA A 160 -20.43 -3.74 16.25
CA ALA A 160 -21.06 -3.77 17.54
C ALA A 160 -22.00 -2.56 17.61
N THR A 161 -23.27 -2.80 17.89
CA THR A 161 -24.22 -1.73 18.21
C THR A 161 -23.66 -1.04 19.45
N ALA A 162 -22.97 0.07 19.23
CA ALA A 162 -22.30 0.80 20.30
C ALA A 162 -23.36 1.30 21.29
N THR A 163 -23.43 0.63 22.43
CA THR A 163 -24.28 1.02 23.56
C THR A 163 -23.65 2.15 24.39
N THR A 164 -22.49 2.66 23.95
CA THR A 164 -21.79 3.74 24.65
C THR A 164 -21.44 4.83 23.64
N PRO A 165 -21.87 6.10 23.86
CA PRO A 165 -21.51 7.19 22.98
C PRO A 165 -20.06 7.60 23.26
N ALA A 166 -19.11 7.06 22.49
CA ALA A 166 -17.81 7.69 22.36
C ALA A 166 -17.91 8.79 21.29
N PRO A 167 -17.29 9.96 21.47
CA PRO A 167 -17.28 11.01 20.47
C PRO A 167 -16.27 10.68 19.37
N VAL A 168 -16.60 9.71 18.52
CA VAL A 168 -15.90 9.43 17.27
C VAL A 168 -16.89 9.73 16.17
N GLU A 169 -16.49 10.59 15.23
CA GLU A 169 -17.23 10.84 14.00
C GLU A 169 -17.74 9.50 13.45
N PRO A 170 -19.02 9.40 13.06
CA PRO A 170 -19.59 8.15 12.56
C PRO A 170 -18.84 7.76 11.28
N SER A 171 -17.93 6.80 11.37
CA SER A 171 -17.32 6.21 10.19
C SER A 171 -18.42 5.57 9.35
N ALA A 172 -18.43 5.87 8.05
CA ALA A 172 -19.38 5.26 7.13
C ALA A 172 -19.29 3.72 7.22
N PRO A 173 -20.43 2.99 7.01
CA PRO A 173 -20.39 1.52 6.97
C PRO A 173 -19.29 1.03 6.02
N PRO A 174 -18.54 -0.02 6.35
CA PRO A 174 -17.40 -0.47 5.55
C PRO A 174 -17.67 -0.61 4.06
N LEU A 175 -18.86 -1.11 3.67
CA LEU A 175 -19.27 -1.30 2.29
C LEU A 175 -19.98 -0.09 1.66
N ALA A 176 -20.06 1.07 2.33
CA ALA A 176 -20.83 2.22 1.81
C ALA A 176 -20.33 2.71 0.44
N ALA A 177 -19.02 2.80 0.26
CA ALA A 177 -18.39 3.21 -1.01
C ALA A 177 -18.64 2.16 -2.11
N ALA A 178 -18.42 0.87 -1.81
CA ALA A 178 -18.69 -0.22 -2.75
C ALA A 178 -20.13 -0.23 -3.23
N ARG A 179 -21.10 -0.08 -2.30
CA ARG A 179 -22.52 -0.01 -2.64
C ARG A 179 -22.89 1.24 -3.45
N ALA A 180 -22.24 2.37 -3.19
CA ALA A 180 -22.47 3.58 -3.97
C ALA A 180 -21.95 3.40 -5.42
N THR A 181 -20.80 2.77 -5.59
CA THR A 181 -20.24 2.44 -6.91
C THR A 181 -21.15 1.43 -7.65
N LEU A 182 -21.60 0.38 -6.95
CA LEU A 182 -22.51 -0.62 -7.53
C LEU A 182 -23.81 0.02 -8.03
N ARG A 183 -24.43 0.91 -7.24
CA ARG A 183 -25.62 1.66 -7.71
C ARG A 183 -25.34 2.55 -8.92
N ALA A 184 -24.12 3.12 -9.03
CA ALA A 184 -23.76 3.88 -10.21
C ALA A 184 -23.61 2.97 -11.45
N MET A 185 -23.16 1.74 -11.28
CA MET A 185 -23.07 0.74 -12.35
C MET A 185 -24.45 0.25 -12.85
N ASP A 186 -25.50 0.43 -12.06
CA ASP A 186 -26.88 0.06 -12.46
C ASP A 186 -27.47 1.00 -13.52
N ALA A 187 -26.84 2.15 -13.78
CA ALA A 187 -27.29 3.05 -14.85
C ALA A 187 -27.19 2.36 -16.22
N THR A 188 -28.23 2.54 -17.02
CA THR A 188 -28.40 1.82 -18.31
C THR A 188 -27.76 2.54 -19.49
N ASP A 189 -27.35 3.79 -19.32
CA ASP A 189 -26.77 4.65 -20.33
C ASP A 189 -25.24 4.78 -20.26
N LEU A 190 -24.58 3.94 -19.44
CA LEU A 190 -23.15 3.91 -19.33
C LEU A 190 -22.47 3.38 -20.60
N THR A 191 -21.49 4.10 -21.08
CA THR A 191 -20.55 3.56 -22.07
C THR A 191 -19.73 2.42 -21.47
N ALA A 192 -19.16 1.55 -22.31
CA ALA A 192 -18.28 0.49 -21.87
C ALA A 192 -17.10 1.01 -21.02
N ALA A 193 -16.53 2.15 -21.41
CA ALA A 193 -15.41 2.75 -20.67
C ALA A 193 -15.82 3.25 -19.28
N GLU A 194 -16.99 3.89 -19.17
CA GLU A 194 -17.53 4.35 -17.87
C GLU A 194 -17.87 3.18 -16.96
N PHE A 195 -18.52 2.15 -17.52
CA PHE A 195 -18.83 0.94 -16.74
C PHE A 195 -17.55 0.28 -16.20
N LEU A 196 -16.53 0.08 -17.04
CA LEU A 196 -15.27 -0.56 -16.63
C LEU A 196 -14.44 0.29 -15.66
N ALA A 197 -14.57 1.62 -15.72
CA ALA A 197 -13.97 2.50 -14.71
C ALA A 197 -14.67 2.36 -13.35
N LEU A 198 -15.99 2.19 -13.33
CA LEU A 198 -16.78 1.91 -12.12
C LEU A 198 -16.48 0.50 -11.60
N ASP A 199 -16.33 -0.49 -12.47
CA ASP A 199 -15.93 -1.86 -12.14
C ASP A 199 -14.61 -1.85 -11.33
N ALA A 200 -13.57 -1.25 -11.89
CA ALA A 200 -12.29 -1.12 -11.20
C ALA A 200 -12.38 -0.32 -9.89
N GLN A 201 -13.30 0.65 -9.81
CA GLN A 201 -13.56 1.39 -8.59
C GLN A 201 -14.27 0.54 -7.53
N LEU A 202 -15.19 -0.33 -7.92
CA LEU A 202 -15.89 -1.26 -7.03
C LEU A 202 -14.92 -2.22 -6.35
N HIS A 203 -14.03 -2.84 -7.12
CA HIS A 203 -13.01 -3.75 -6.59
C HIS A 203 -12.03 -3.05 -5.64
N LEU A 204 -11.64 -1.80 -5.95
CA LEU A 204 -10.83 -1.00 -5.03
C LEU A 204 -11.59 -0.66 -3.74
N ALA A 205 -12.87 -0.30 -3.84
CA ALA A 205 -13.70 0.03 -2.68
C ALA A 205 -13.91 -1.19 -1.76
N LEU A 206 -14.00 -2.41 -2.31
CA LEU A 206 -14.01 -3.64 -1.53
C LEU A 206 -12.68 -3.86 -0.80
N ALA A 207 -11.56 -3.65 -1.48
CA ALA A 207 -10.24 -3.76 -0.88
C ALA A 207 -10.03 -2.74 0.26
N GLU A 208 -10.50 -1.51 0.09
CA GLU A 208 -10.47 -0.48 1.13
C GLU A 208 -11.37 -0.84 2.32
N ALA A 209 -12.56 -1.41 2.05
CA ALA A 209 -13.53 -1.82 3.05
C ALA A 209 -13.01 -2.96 3.96
N SER A 210 -12.10 -3.82 3.48
CA SER A 210 -11.47 -4.86 4.29
C SER A 210 -10.60 -4.30 5.43
N GLY A 211 -10.19 -3.02 5.33
CA GLY A 211 -9.29 -2.39 6.28
C GLY A 211 -7.83 -2.80 6.12
N ASN A 212 -7.51 -3.71 5.21
CA ASN A 212 -6.13 -4.08 4.90
C ASN A 212 -5.49 -3.05 3.95
N THR A 213 -4.81 -2.07 4.55
CA THR A 213 -4.20 -0.96 3.81
C THR A 213 -3.14 -1.38 2.80
N VAL A 214 -2.49 -2.54 3.01
CA VAL A 214 -1.51 -3.09 2.07
C VAL A 214 -2.22 -3.63 0.82
N ILE A 215 -3.27 -4.42 1.00
CA ILE A 215 -4.09 -4.92 -0.13
C ILE A 215 -4.69 -3.75 -0.90
N ALA A 216 -5.28 -2.77 -0.22
CA ALA A 216 -5.84 -1.57 -0.86
C ALA A 216 -4.80 -0.81 -1.69
N ALA A 217 -3.57 -0.64 -1.17
CA ALA A 217 -2.49 0.02 -1.90
C ALA A 217 -2.02 -0.79 -3.13
N MET A 218 -1.96 -2.11 -3.03
CA MET A 218 -1.64 -2.98 -4.17
C MET A 218 -2.74 -2.93 -5.23
N MET A 219 -4.00 -3.03 -4.85
CA MET A 219 -5.14 -2.94 -5.76
C MET A 219 -5.20 -1.58 -6.46
N ALA A 220 -4.97 -0.47 -5.73
CA ALA A 220 -4.86 0.86 -6.32
C ALA A 220 -3.72 0.97 -7.35
N GLY A 221 -2.59 0.31 -7.10
CA GLY A 221 -1.46 0.26 -8.05
C GLY A 221 -1.74 -0.56 -9.30
N LEU A 222 -2.47 -1.65 -9.18
CA LEU A 222 -2.84 -2.54 -10.29
C LEU A 222 -4.03 -2.01 -11.10
N ARG A 223 -4.86 -1.14 -10.52
CA ARG A 223 -6.12 -0.65 -11.10
C ARG A 223 -6.00 -0.20 -12.55
N THR A 224 -5.08 0.73 -12.84
CA THR A 224 -4.93 1.29 -14.19
C THR A 224 -4.58 0.22 -15.24
N SER A 225 -3.82 -0.79 -14.84
CA SER A 225 -3.44 -1.89 -15.72
C SER A 225 -4.60 -2.83 -15.99
N ILE A 226 -5.39 -3.10 -14.96
CA ILE A 226 -6.61 -3.90 -15.04
C ILE A 226 -7.62 -3.16 -15.95
N GLU A 227 -7.86 -1.87 -15.73
CA GLU A 227 -8.72 -1.04 -16.58
C GLU A 227 -8.29 -1.11 -18.06
N SER A 228 -7.01 -0.90 -18.35
CA SER A 228 -6.50 -0.92 -19.73
C SER A 228 -6.68 -2.28 -20.39
N TYR A 229 -6.44 -3.36 -19.65
CA TYR A 229 -6.62 -4.73 -20.12
C TYR A 229 -8.08 -5.07 -20.39
N VAL A 230 -8.96 -4.76 -19.45
CA VAL A 230 -10.40 -5.05 -19.58
C VAL A 230 -11.02 -4.22 -20.69
N GLN A 231 -10.62 -2.95 -20.86
CA GLN A 231 -11.04 -2.11 -21.97
C GLN A 231 -10.60 -2.68 -23.32
N ALA A 232 -9.34 -3.16 -23.44
CA ALA A 232 -8.87 -3.80 -24.66
C ALA A 232 -9.68 -5.08 -24.96
N GLY A 233 -10.00 -5.88 -23.94
CA GLY A 233 -10.86 -7.06 -24.07
C GLY A 233 -12.30 -6.70 -24.48
N ALA A 234 -12.87 -5.65 -23.89
CA ALA A 234 -14.23 -5.21 -24.18
C ALA A 234 -14.44 -4.80 -25.65
N THR A 235 -13.43 -4.23 -26.29
CA THR A 235 -13.49 -3.88 -27.73
C THR A 235 -13.61 -5.11 -28.65
N ALA A 236 -13.22 -6.29 -28.18
CA ALA A 236 -13.32 -7.54 -28.91
C ALA A 236 -14.64 -8.28 -28.68
N LEU A 237 -15.48 -7.83 -27.75
CA LEU A 237 -16.76 -8.45 -27.44
C LEU A 237 -17.80 -8.07 -28.49
N SER A 238 -18.53 -9.08 -28.98
CA SER A 238 -19.61 -8.90 -29.96
C SER A 238 -20.89 -8.33 -29.33
N ASP A 239 -21.10 -8.50 -28.05
CA ASP A 239 -22.29 -8.06 -27.31
C ASP A 239 -21.85 -7.49 -25.95
N TRP A 240 -21.67 -6.18 -25.91
CA TRP A 240 -21.31 -5.46 -24.70
C TRP A 240 -22.48 -5.43 -23.71
N ASP A 241 -23.70 -5.23 -24.18
CA ASP A 241 -24.86 -5.08 -23.31
C ASP A 241 -25.14 -6.35 -22.51
N ALA A 242 -25.06 -7.52 -23.17
CA ALA A 242 -25.17 -8.80 -22.48
C ALA A 242 -24.03 -8.99 -21.45
N THR A 243 -22.81 -8.59 -21.78
CA THR A 243 -21.66 -8.66 -20.88
C THR A 243 -21.87 -7.74 -19.67
N ALA A 244 -22.24 -6.49 -19.88
CA ALA A 244 -22.50 -5.53 -18.81
C ALA A 244 -23.64 -5.99 -17.89
N HIS A 245 -24.69 -6.58 -18.46
CA HIS A 245 -25.80 -7.16 -17.68
C HIS A 245 -25.29 -8.31 -16.78
N ARG A 246 -24.51 -9.23 -17.33
CA ARG A 246 -23.92 -10.34 -16.58
C ARG A 246 -23.02 -9.83 -15.44
N LEU A 247 -22.11 -8.89 -15.74
CA LEU A 247 -21.20 -8.31 -14.74
C LEU A 247 -21.97 -7.61 -13.60
N ARG A 248 -23.03 -6.84 -13.91
CA ARG A 248 -23.89 -6.25 -12.87
C ARG A 248 -24.45 -7.32 -11.94
N HIS A 249 -25.01 -8.39 -12.52
CA HIS A 249 -25.57 -9.49 -11.73
C HIS A 249 -24.52 -10.15 -10.83
N GLU A 250 -23.31 -10.39 -11.36
CA GLU A 250 -22.20 -10.96 -10.60
C GLU A 250 -21.78 -10.06 -9.44
N HIS A 251 -21.67 -8.75 -9.67
CA HIS A 251 -21.31 -7.78 -8.61
C HIS A 251 -22.35 -7.72 -7.50
N HIS A 252 -23.65 -7.70 -7.84
CA HIS A 252 -24.72 -7.77 -6.84
C HIS A 252 -24.63 -9.06 -6.03
N ALA A 253 -24.45 -10.21 -6.68
CA ALA A 253 -24.34 -11.50 -6.00
C ALA A 253 -23.13 -11.55 -5.02
N ILE A 254 -22.00 -10.96 -5.39
CA ILE A 254 -20.83 -10.86 -4.51
C ILE A 254 -21.15 -10.02 -3.26
N ILE A 255 -21.76 -8.85 -3.43
CA ILE A 255 -22.14 -7.99 -2.30
C ILE A 255 -23.19 -8.67 -1.41
N ASP A 256 -24.18 -9.34 -2.01
CA ASP A 256 -25.22 -10.06 -1.29
C ASP A 256 -24.64 -11.21 -0.46
N ALA A 257 -23.66 -11.96 -0.99
CA ALA A 257 -22.98 -13.02 -0.26
C ALA A 257 -22.15 -12.48 0.92
N ILE A 258 -21.49 -11.33 0.75
CA ILE A 258 -20.78 -10.65 1.83
C ILE A 258 -21.77 -10.22 2.94
N ASP A 259 -22.92 -9.68 2.56
CA ASP A 259 -23.98 -9.25 3.49
C ASP A 259 -24.60 -10.41 4.23
N ALA A 260 -24.81 -11.52 3.53
CA ALA A 260 -25.30 -12.77 4.11
C ALA A 260 -24.25 -13.45 5.01
N ARG A 261 -23.00 -12.95 5.03
CA ARG A 261 -21.87 -13.54 5.74
C ARG A 261 -21.53 -14.95 5.27
N ASP A 262 -21.78 -15.21 4.01
CA ASP A 262 -21.46 -16.47 3.35
C ASP A 262 -20.09 -16.33 2.64
N ALA A 263 -19.04 -16.59 3.41
CA ALA A 263 -17.66 -16.43 2.94
C ALA A 263 -17.31 -17.43 1.83
N ASP A 264 -17.87 -18.61 1.85
CA ASP A 264 -17.63 -19.63 0.83
C ASP A 264 -18.27 -19.21 -0.50
N THR A 265 -19.52 -18.79 -0.48
CA THR A 265 -20.22 -18.28 -1.67
C THR A 265 -19.54 -17.00 -2.19
N ALA A 266 -19.17 -16.05 -1.32
CA ALA A 266 -18.49 -14.83 -1.73
C ALA A 266 -17.16 -15.13 -2.44
N ARG A 267 -16.38 -16.07 -1.90
CA ARG A 267 -15.13 -16.54 -2.50
C ARG A 267 -15.35 -17.15 -3.88
N ASP A 268 -16.30 -18.05 -4.01
CA ASP A 268 -16.54 -18.76 -5.26
C ASP A 268 -17.08 -17.80 -6.34
N LEU A 269 -17.92 -16.84 -5.97
CA LEU A 269 -18.42 -15.81 -6.87
C LEU A 269 -17.31 -14.89 -7.40
N ILE A 270 -16.44 -14.37 -6.52
CA ILE A 270 -15.35 -13.49 -6.97
C ILE A 270 -14.33 -14.27 -7.83
N HIS A 271 -14.07 -15.53 -7.49
CA HIS A 271 -13.18 -16.38 -8.27
C HIS A 271 -13.71 -16.63 -9.70
N HIS A 272 -15.02 -16.77 -9.85
CA HIS A 272 -15.64 -16.97 -11.17
C HIS A 272 -15.74 -15.67 -11.97
N HIS A 273 -15.87 -14.55 -11.26
CA HIS A 273 -16.00 -13.22 -11.85
C HIS A 273 -14.68 -12.73 -12.48
N ILE A 274 -13.53 -13.00 -11.87
CA ILE A 274 -12.18 -12.61 -12.32
C ILE A 274 -11.61 -13.63 -13.32
#